data_6e5b251097d663e165565aedbeb98244
#
_entry.id   6e5b251097d663e165565aedbeb98244
#
_cell.length_a   1.000
_cell.length_b   1.000
_cell.length_c   1.000
_cell.angle_alpha   90.00
_cell.angle_beta   90.00
_cell.angle_gamma   90.00
#
_symmetry.space_group_name_H-M   'P 1'
#
loop_
_entity.id
_entity.type
_entity.pdbx_description
1 polymer ?
#
loop_
_entity_poly.entity_id
_entity_poly.type
_entity_poly.pdbx_seq_one_letter_code
_entity_poly.pdbx_strand_id
1 'polypeptide(L)'
;MGADKPVTTRLDPDGLRVALTPEQLHDVRQIIAQVIPGARVWVFGSRATGKARPFSDLDLLLTQPSTLNWAQRAALRDGFEASRLPIRVDVVESAGLAPGVAERIWSERVALSAL
;
A
#
# COMPACT_ATOMS: atom_id res chain seq x y z
N MET A 1 13.67 -8.50 -22.77
CA MET A 1 13.54 -7.73 -21.93
C MET A 1 12.13 -7.48 -21.41
N GLY A 2 11.81 -6.58 -20.90
CA GLY A 2 10.57 -5.98 -20.54
C GLY A 2 9.52 -6.85 -19.94
N ALA A 3 8.74 -7.48 -20.76
CA ALA A 3 7.52 -8.15 -20.34
C ALA A 3 7.75 -9.24 -19.28
N ASP A 4 8.90 -9.87 -19.29
CA ASP A 4 9.20 -10.96 -18.40
C ASP A 4 9.81 -10.52 -17.09
N LYS A 5 10.13 -9.26 -16.99
CA LYS A 5 10.81 -8.79 -15.79
C LYS A 5 9.90 -8.86 -14.59
N PRO A 6 10.43 -9.31 -13.44
CA PRO A 6 9.70 -9.17 -12.19
C PRO A 6 9.49 -7.69 -11.89
N VAL A 7 8.58 -7.43 -10.99
CA VAL A 7 8.37 -6.05 -10.52
C VAL A 7 9.66 -5.55 -9.87
N THR A 8 10.13 -4.41 -10.33
CA THR A 8 11.35 -3.82 -9.81
C THR A 8 11.03 -3.00 -8.57
N THR A 9 11.81 -3.21 -7.51
CA THR A 9 11.75 -2.34 -6.35
C THR A 9 12.40 -1.02 -6.74
N ARG A 10 11.68 0.07 -6.53
CA ARG A 10 12.13 1.39 -6.93
C ARG A 10 12.39 2.25 -5.71
N LEU A 11 13.37 3.12 -5.84
CA LEU A 11 13.63 4.16 -4.87
C LEU A 11 13.17 5.46 -5.51
N ASP A 12 12.04 5.98 -5.06
CA ASP A 12 11.52 7.22 -5.62
C ASP A 12 12.24 8.43 -4.99
N PRO A 13 11.93 9.66 -5.46
CA PRO A 13 12.60 10.86 -4.96
C PRO A 13 12.49 11.06 -3.45
N ASP A 14 11.47 10.49 -2.82
CA ASP A 14 11.28 10.59 -1.39
C ASP A 14 11.98 9.49 -0.61
N GLY A 15 12.73 8.63 -1.28
CA GLY A 15 13.44 7.52 -0.65
C GLY A 15 12.61 6.27 -0.44
N LEU A 16 11.44 6.19 -1.05
CA LEU A 16 10.60 5.00 -0.92
C LEU A 16 11.15 3.83 -1.71
N ARG A 17 11.12 2.66 -1.10
CA ARG A 17 11.57 1.41 -1.72
C ARG A 17 10.40 0.45 -1.78
N VAL A 18 9.56 0.65 -2.80
CA VAL A 18 8.33 -0.11 -2.95
C VAL A 18 8.32 -0.77 -4.33
N ALA A 19 7.92 -2.04 -4.37
CA ALA A 19 7.83 -2.79 -5.61
C ALA A 19 6.53 -2.45 -6.36
N LEU A 20 6.46 -1.24 -6.85
CA LEU A 20 5.36 -0.73 -7.67
C LEU A 20 5.95 0.08 -8.81
N THR A 21 5.26 0.09 -9.95
CA THR A 21 5.61 1.02 -11.02
C THR A 21 5.25 2.44 -10.58
N PRO A 22 5.84 3.48 -11.21
CA PRO A 22 5.46 4.86 -10.90
C PRO A 22 3.96 5.13 -11.08
N GLU A 23 3.35 4.56 -12.12
CA GLU A 23 1.93 4.72 -12.36
C GLU A 23 1.09 4.04 -11.28
N GLN A 24 1.49 2.84 -10.88
CA GLN A 24 0.79 2.13 -9.80
C GLN A 24 0.87 2.91 -8.50
N LEU A 25 2.05 3.41 -8.17
CA LEU A 25 2.25 4.20 -6.96
C LEU A 25 1.39 5.46 -6.98
N HIS A 26 1.36 6.15 -8.12
CA HIS A 26 0.53 7.33 -8.30
C HIS A 26 -0.95 7.00 -8.08
N ASP A 27 -1.44 5.92 -8.71
CA ASP A 27 -2.84 5.54 -8.61
C ASP A 27 -3.23 5.17 -7.17
N VAL A 28 -2.37 4.44 -6.48
CA VAL A 28 -2.61 4.08 -5.07
C VAL A 28 -2.72 5.34 -4.22
N ARG A 29 -1.79 6.26 -4.36
CA ARG A 29 -1.80 7.51 -3.61
C ARG A 29 -3.05 8.35 -3.90
N GLN A 30 -3.45 8.43 -5.16
CA GLN A 30 -4.62 9.17 -5.57
C GLN A 30 -5.90 8.62 -4.93
N ILE A 31 -6.06 7.32 -4.99
CA ILE A 31 -7.25 6.67 -4.45
C ILE A 31 -7.35 6.91 -2.94
N ILE A 32 -6.25 6.73 -2.23
CA ILE A 32 -6.26 6.93 -0.78
C ILE A 32 -6.51 8.40 -0.44
N ALA A 33 -5.86 9.31 -1.14
CA ALA A 33 -6.02 10.74 -0.86
C ALA A 33 -7.43 11.24 -1.12
N GLN A 34 -8.13 10.67 -2.09
CA GLN A 34 -9.51 11.04 -2.37
C GLN A 34 -10.47 10.60 -1.27
N VAL A 35 -10.20 9.46 -0.67
CA VAL A 35 -11.08 8.92 0.38
C VAL A 35 -10.69 9.46 1.76
N ILE A 36 -9.38 9.54 2.03
CA ILE A 36 -8.85 9.91 3.34
C ILE A 36 -7.73 10.93 3.16
N PRO A 37 -8.06 12.20 2.94
CA PRO A 37 -7.03 13.23 2.81
C PRO A 37 -6.15 13.27 4.07
N GLY A 38 -4.84 13.36 3.88
CA GLY A 38 -3.89 13.44 4.99
C GLY A 38 -3.59 12.12 5.67
N ALA A 39 -4.02 11.00 5.10
CA ALA A 39 -3.76 9.69 5.69
C ALA A 39 -2.27 9.38 5.72
N ARG A 40 -1.85 8.65 6.76
CA ARG A 40 -0.50 8.07 6.81
C ARG A 40 -0.60 6.58 6.55
N VAL A 41 0.10 6.14 5.52
CA VAL A 41 0.03 4.78 5.02
C VAL A 41 1.43 4.25 4.77
N TRP A 42 1.61 2.98 5.05
CA TRP A 42 2.88 2.28 4.89
C TRP A 42 2.64 1.06 4.02
N VAL A 43 3.65 0.66 3.28
CA VAL A 43 3.65 -0.62 2.56
C VAL A 43 4.39 -1.63 3.41
N PHE A 44 3.84 -2.83 3.52
CA PHE A 44 4.54 -3.95 4.16
C PHE A 44 4.38 -5.20 3.30
N GLY A 45 4.87 -6.32 3.77
CA GLY A 45 4.79 -7.57 3.03
C GLY A 45 5.74 -7.61 1.85
N SER A 46 5.42 -8.42 0.84
CA SER A 46 6.35 -8.73 -0.23
C SER A 46 6.79 -7.51 -1.03
N ARG A 47 5.93 -6.53 -1.21
CA ARG A 47 6.27 -5.32 -1.98
C ARG A 47 7.14 -4.34 -1.22
N ALA A 48 7.30 -4.55 0.08
CA ALA A 48 8.22 -3.77 0.91
C ALA A 48 9.53 -4.50 1.17
N THR A 49 9.55 -5.82 1.07
CA THR A 49 10.71 -6.65 1.46
C THR A 49 11.51 -7.17 0.27
N GLY A 50 11.16 -6.77 -0.95
CA GLY A 50 11.88 -7.19 -2.15
C GLY A 50 11.50 -8.56 -2.66
N LYS A 51 10.42 -9.15 -2.17
CA LYS A 51 10.00 -10.51 -2.54
C LYS A 51 8.78 -10.52 -3.45
N ALA A 52 8.37 -9.36 -3.97
CA ALA A 52 7.17 -9.28 -4.78
C ALA A 52 7.34 -9.92 -6.13
N ARG A 53 6.27 -10.55 -6.60
CA ARG A 53 6.10 -11.02 -7.96
C ARG A 53 5.12 -10.09 -8.66
N PRO A 54 4.97 -10.17 -10.01
CA PRO A 54 4.12 -9.22 -10.73
C PRO A 54 2.68 -9.12 -10.21
N PHE A 55 2.10 -10.22 -9.73
CA PHE A 55 0.74 -10.24 -9.24
C PHE A 55 0.61 -10.38 -7.73
N SER A 56 1.70 -10.17 -7.00
CA SER A 56 1.63 -10.17 -5.54
C SER A 56 0.69 -9.08 -5.06
N ASP A 57 -0.05 -9.38 -3.99
CA ASP A 57 -0.92 -8.40 -3.34
C ASP A 57 -0.11 -7.22 -2.83
N LEU A 58 -0.73 -6.06 -2.79
CA LEU A 58 -0.16 -4.89 -2.14
C LEU A 58 -0.78 -4.78 -0.75
N ASP A 59 0.07 -4.87 0.27
CA ASP A 59 -0.36 -4.80 1.66
C ASP A 59 -0.05 -3.41 2.21
N LEU A 60 -1.08 -2.72 2.65
CA LEU A 60 -0.99 -1.37 3.18
C LEU A 60 -1.37 -1.34 4.65
N LEU A 61 -0.60 -0.61 5.44
CA LEU A 61 -0.89 -0.36 6.85
C LEU A 61 -1.32 1.09 6.99
N LEU A 62 -2.51 1.31 7.53
CA LEU A 62 -3.02 2.63 7.83
C LEU A 62 -2.78 2.94 9.30
N THR A 63 -2.01 3.99 9.57
CA THR A 63 -1.71 4.40 10.95
C THR A 63 -2.39 5.69 11.36
N GLN A 64 -2.77 6.52 10.39
CA GLN A 64 -3.47 7.77 10.68
C GLN A 64 -4.48 8.05 9.57
N PRO A 65 -5.76 7.98 9.89
CA PRO A 65 -6.34 7.49 11.14
C PRO A 65 -6.03 6.00 11.37
N SER A 66 -6.05 5.56 12.61
CA SER A 66 -5.72 4.16 12.94
C SER A 66 -6.88 3.21 12.66
N THR A 67 -8.08 3.73 12.49
CA THR A 67 -9.27 2.98 12.13
C THR A 67 -10.15 3.79 11.20
N LEU A 68 -10.93 3.10 10.40
CA LEU A 68 -11.85 3.72 9.43
C LEU A 68 -13.29 3.42 9.84
N ASN A 69 -14.22 4.27 9.41
CA ASN A 69 -15.63 3.90 9.47
C ASN A 69 -15.97 3.02 8.27
N TRP A 70 -17.17 2.42 8.28
CA TRP A 70 -17.56 1.49 7.23
C TRP A 70 -17.67 2.17 5.86
N ALA A 71 -18.05 3.44 5.83
CA ALA A 71 -18.17 4.17 4.57
C ALA A 71 -16.79 4.40 3.93
N GLN A 72 -15.79 4.72 4.74
CA GLN A 72 -14.42 4.89 4.26
C GLN A 72 -13.86 3.56 3.76
N ARG A 73 -14.11 2.46 4.47
CA ARG A 73 -13.67 1.12 4.02
C ARG A 73 -14.29 0.77 2.70
N ALA A 74 -15.60 0.99 2.55
CA ALA A 74 -16.30 0.72 1.31
C ALA A 74 -15.76 1.59 0.17
N ALA A 75 -15.53 2.88 0.43
CA ALA A 75 -15.02 3.79 -0.59
C ALA A 75 -13.62 3.41 -1.06
N LEU A 76 -12.74 3.01 -0.14
CA LEU A 76 -11.41 2.52 -0.52
C LEU A 76 -11.49 1.25 -1.36
N ARG A 77 -12.26 0.27 -0.91
CA ARG A 77 -12.44 -0.96 -1.65
C ARG A 77 -12.96 -0.67 -3.05
N ASP A 78 -13.99 0.14 -3.16
CA ASP A 78 -14.60 0.47 -4.45
C ASP A 78 -13.61 1.23 -5.34
N GLY A 79 -12.84 2.13 -4.75
CA GLY A 79 -11.83 2.89 -5.49
C GLY A 79 -10.75 1.99 -6.07
N PHE A 80 -10.27 1.03 -5.30
CA PHE A 80 -9.27 0.10 -5.79
C PHE A 80 -9.86 -0.88 -6.82
N GLU A 81 -11.07 -1.36 -6.60
CA GLU A 81 -11.73 -2.26 -7.55
C GLU A 81 -12.03 -1.59 -8.87
N ALA A 82 -12.38 -0.31 -8.85
CA ALA A 82 -12.66 0.45 -10.07
C ALA A 82 -11.38 0.92 -10.77
N SER A 83 -10.23 0.76 -10.15
CA SER A 83 -8.97 1.21 -10.71
C SER A 83 -8.45 0.24 -11.77
N ARG A 84 -7.41 0.70 -12.48
CA ARG A 84 -6.70 -0.15 -13.45
C ARG A 84 -5.57 -0.95 -12.82
N LEU A 85 -5.46 -0.97 -11.49
CA LEU A 85 -4.42 -1.74 -10.83
C LEU A 85 -4.65 -3.23 -11.05
N PRO A 86 -3.66 -3.97 -11.56
CA PRO A 86 -3.82 -5.40 -11.86
C PRO A 86 -3.60 -6.28 -10.63
N ILE A 87 -3.51 -5.71 -9.45
CA ILE A 87 -3.18 -6.40 -8.21
C ILE A 87 -4.23 -6.08 -7.15
N ARG A 88 -4.40 -7.02 -6.24
CA ARG A 88 -5.26 -6.83 -5.10
C ARG A 88 -4.59 -5.94 -4.07
N VAL A 89 -5.35 -5.04 -3.46
CA VAL A 89 -4.86 -4.15 -2.40
C VAL A 89 -5.58 -4.48 -1.11
N ASP A 90 -4.81 -4.83 -0.08
CA ASP A 90 -5.32 -5.07 1.26
C ASP A 90 -4.93 -3.92 2.17
N VAL A 91 -5.91 -3.27 2.78
CA VAL A 91 -5.67 -2.18 3.72
C VAL A 91 -5.92 -2.69 5.13
N VAL A 92 -4.89 -2.63 5.96
CA VAL A 92 -4.95 -3.06 7.35
C VAL A 92 -4.96 -1.81 8.23
N GLU A 93 -5.95 -1.75 9.13
CA GLU A 93 -6.08 -0.65 10.08
C GLU A 93 -5.26 -0.99 11.32
N SER A 94 -4.36 -0.10 11.72
CA SER A 94 -3.41 -0.40 12.79
C SER A 94 -4.08 -0.64 14.14
N ALA A 95 -5.23 -0.03 14.39
CA ALA A 95 -5.93 -0.19 15.67
C ALA A 95 -6.39 -1.62 15.94
N GLY A 96 -6.57 -2.42 14.89
CA GLY A 96 -7.06 -3.80 15.04
C GLY A 96 -5.97 -4.86 15.12
N LEU A 97 -4.70 -4.47 15.13
CA LEU A 97 -3.61 -5.43 15.08
C LEU A 97 -3.27 -6.01 16.44
N ALA A 98 -3.07 -7.34 16.48
CA ALA A 98 -2.50 -7.99 17.65
C ALA A 98 -1.04 -7.57 17.81
N PRO A 99 -0.50 -7.49 19.04
CA PRO A 99 0.85 -6.97 19.28
C PRO A 99 1.95 -7.67 18.48
N GLY A 100 1.95 -8.99 18.42
CA GLY A 100 3.00 -9.70 17.66
C GLY A 100 2.92 -9.46 16.16
N VAL A 101 1.72 -9.36 15.63
CA VAL A 101 1.52 -9.04 14.21
C VAL A 101 1.94 -7.60 13.93
N ALA A 102 1.60 -6.68 14.83
CA ALA A 102 1.96 -5.28 14.68
C ALA A 102 3.48 -5.10 14.63
N GLU A 103 4.22 -5.80 15.50
CA GLU A 103 5.68 -5.73 15.50
C GLU A 103 6.28 -6.20 14.19
N ARG A 104 5.79 -7.31 13.65
CA ARG A 104 6.28 -7.84 12.40
C ARG A 104 6.04 -6.87 11.25
N ILE A 105 4.82 -6.36 11.14
CA ILE A 105 4.48 -5.40 10.08
C ILE A 105 5.31 -4.14 10.23
N TRP A 106 5.47 -3.66 11.44
CA TRP A 106 6.23 -2.44 11.71
C TRP A 106 7.68 -2.58 11.30
N SER A 107 8.28 -3.77 11.48
CA SER A 107 9.66 -4.03 11.11
C SER A 107 9.89 -4.05 9.59
N GLU A 108 8.85 -4.39 8.82
CA GLU A 108 8.94 -4.48 7.36
C GLU A 108 8.55 -3.19 6.65
N ARG A 109 7.90 -2.28 7.33
CA ARG A 109 7.20 -1.18 6.68
C ARG A 109 8.11 -0.24 5.91
N VAL A 110 7.58 0.27 4.82
CA VAL A 110 8.18 1.36 4.04
C VAL A 110 7.10 2.42 3.87
N ALA A 111 7.43 3.66 4.16
CA ALA A 111 6.46 4.75 4.07
C ALA A 111 5.97 4.93 2.65
N LEU A 112 4.65 5.05 2.49
CA LEU A 112 4.05 5.40 1.21
C LEU A 112 4.12 6.90 0.96
N SER A 113 4.60 7.62 1.92
CA SER A 113 4.66 9.07 2.07
C SER A 113 3.33 9.66 2.53
N ALA A 114 3.41 10.90 2.97
CA ALA A 114 2.22 11.62 3.43
C ALA A 114 1.32 11.94 2.24
N LEU A 115 0.04 11.73 2.40
CA LEU A 115 -0.91 11.91 1.31
C LEU A 115 -1.67 13.24 1.43
#